data_1dafc9808d56aaf586fa1513ee3c6d45
#
_entry.id   1dafc9808d56aaf586fa1513ee3c6d45
#
_cell.length_a   1.000
_cell.length_b   1.000
_cell.length_c   1.000
_cell.angle_alpha   90.00
_cell.angle_beta   90.00
_cell.angle_gamma   90.00
#
_symmetry.space_group_name_H-M   'P 1'
#
loop_
_entity.id
_entity.type
_entity.pdbx_description
1 polymer ?
#
loop_
_entity_poly.entity_id
_entity_poly.type
_entity_poly.pdbx_seq_one_letter_code
_entity_poly.pdbx_strand_id
1 'polypeptide(L)'
;EAVTAGRIWPLATGPLRVATAGPGIDGGVLARLRAAGHAVVDVDPAPFHEAGDLLYGGSWLADRTAALAPLLAGEPAGLDPVVASVVAGGLAYSGVDVFTAQRRLRTLRAELAGWWRDHDVLVVSTVLHVPSLAEVAADPRATNVALGRNTTFANLLGLAAIAVPDPTGPGGVTVLGPAGHLGAVAAIAASVAGEDLAGGALGEAGRPGGHPVAVVGAHLQGQPLNHELVDRGGELVSRTTTAPCYRLYRLDGGPPLRPALERVSGAGAAIEVEVWMLDDAGLGAVVGGVARPLGIGSVELADG
;
A
#
# COMPACT_ATOMS: atom_id res chain seq x y z
N GLU A 1 5.62 8.75 -7.04
CA GLU A 1 5.81 7.81 -5.90
C GLU A 1 5.90 6.41 -6.46
N ALA A 2 7.05 5.77 -6.26
CA ALA A 2 7.25 4.40 -6.69
C ALA A 2 6.28 3.50 -5.92
N VAL A 3 5.40 2.82 -6.63
CA VAL A 3 4.67 1.68 -6.08
C VAL A 3 5.74 0.67 -5.67
N THR A 4 5.97 0.55 -4.38
CA THR A 4 6.83 -0.50 -3.83
C THR A 4 6.09 -1.83 -4.00
N ALA A 5 6.26 -2.44 -5.17
CA ALA A 5 5.86 -3.82 -5.39
C ALA A 5 6.67 -4.69 -4.43
N GLY A 6 5.97 -5.48 -3.62
CA GLY A 6 6.60 -6.49 -2.78
C GLY A 6 6.63 -6.23 -1.26
N ARG A 7 6.05 -5.13 -0.76
CA ARG A 7 5.89 -4.99 0.69
C ARG A 7 4.74 -5.87 1.17
N ILE A 8 5.05 -7.00 1.78
CA ILE A 8 4.08 -7.84 2.48
C ILE A 8 3.86 -7.20 3.86
N TRP A 9 2.63 -6.76 4.13
CA TRP A 9 2.25 -6.26 5.44
C TRP A 9 1.65 -7.43 6.23
N PRO A 10 2.19 -7.78 7.41
CA PRO A 10 1.60 -8.84 8.22
C PRO A 10 0.17 -8.44 8.57
N LEU A 11 -0.75 -9.41 8.47
CA LEU A 11 -2.12 -9.19 8.92
C LEU A 11 -2.12 -8.91 10.42
N ALA A 12 -2.88 -7.89 10.82
CA ALA A 12 -3.08 -7.66 12.25
C ALA A 12 -3.86 -8.83 12.84
N THR A 13 -3.37 -9.35 13.96
CA THR A 13 -4.01 -10.45 14.70
C THR A 13 -4.63 -9.90 15.97
N GLY A 14 -5.85 -10.37 16.30
CA GLY A 14 -6.58 -9.95 17.50
C GLY A 14 -7.52 -8.77 17.30
N PRO A 15 -8.18 -8.33 18.39
CA PRO A 15 -9.16 -7.24 18.36
C PRO A 15 -8.56 -5.92 17.90
N LEU A 16 -9.24 -5.25 16.97
CA LEU A 16 -8.87 -3.91 16.47
C LEU A 16 -9.91 -2.88 16.89
N ARG A 17 -9.50 -1.62 16.97
CA ARG A 17 -10.35 -0.46 17.23
C ARG A 17 -10.82 0.11 15.90
N VAL A 18 -12.06 -0.20 15.54
CA VAL A 18 -12.69 0.15 14.28
C VAL A 18 -13.56 1.37 14.46
N ALA A 19 -13.17 2.48 13.86
CA ALA A 19 -14.05 3.63 13.74
C ALA A 19 -14.99 3.42 12.54
N THR A 20 -16.24 3.79 12.67
CA THR A 20 -17.22 3.84 11.58
C THR A 20 -17.73 5.25 11.43
N ALA A 21 -17.94 5.71 10.20
CA ALA A 21 -18.36 7.09 9.99
C ALA A 21 -19.41 7.23 8.88
N GLY A 22 -20.41 8.04 9.18
CA GLY A 22 -21.46 8.41 8.25
C GLY A 22 -22.52 7.34 8.01
N PRO A 23 -23.57 7.70 7.28
CA PRO A 23 -24.65 6.77 6.94
C PRO A 23 -24.24 5.74 5.87
N GLY A 24 -25.05 4.71 5.72
CA GLY A 24 -24.97 3.76 4.61
C GLY A 24 -24.09 2.52 4.89
N ILE A 25 -23.58 2.37 6.12
CA ILE A 25 -22.94 1.11 6.53
C ILE A 25 -24.07 0.16 6.97
N ASP A 26 -24.15 -0.99 6.31
CA ASP A 26 -25.16 -2.01 6.63
C ASP A 26 -24.97 -2.57 8.05
N GLY A 27 -26.09 -2.83 8.75
CA GLY A 27 -26.07 -3.38 10.09
C GLY A 27 -25.43 -4.78 10.17
N GLY A 28 -25.46 -5.54 9.10
CA GLY A 28 -24.79 -6.83 8.99
C GLY A 28 -23.27 -6.68 8.97
N VAL A 29 -22.72 -5.64 8.34
CA VAL A 29 -21.28 -5.31 8.40
C VAL A 29 -20.87 -5.04 9.83
N LEU A 30 -21.61 -4.18 10.54
CA LEU A 30 -21.32 -3.85 11.95
C LEU A 30 -21.44 -5.09 12.86
N ALA A 31 -22.41 -5.94 12.61
CA ALA A 31 -22.58 -7.18 13.36
C ALA A 31 -21.41 -8.15 13.15
N ARG A 32 -20.93 -8.32 11.90
CA ARG A 32 -19.75 -9.16 11.58
C ARG A 32 -18.50 -8.65 12.29
N LEU A 33 -18.25 -7.34 12.25
CA LEU A 33 -17.09 -6.72 12.92
C LEU A 33 -17.11 -6.98 14.44
N ARG A 34 -18.27 -6.80 15.07
CA ARG A 34 -18.42 -7.08 16.51
C ARG A 34 -18.31 -8.57 16.84
N ALA A 35 -18.87 -9.44 16.00
CA ALA A 35 -18.76 -10.90 16.17
C ALA A 35 -17.31 -11.40 16.03
N ALA A 36 -16.50 -10.74 15.20
CA ALA A 36 -15.06 -10.97 15.10
C ALA A 36 -14.25 -10.41 16.29
N GLY A 37 -14.91 -9.81 17.27
CA GLY A 37 -14.29 -9.30 18.50
C GLY A 37 -13.72 -7.90 18.41
N HIS A 38 -13.95 -7.18 17.29
CA HIS A 38 -13.46 -5.82 17.14
C HIS A 38 -14.27 -4.80 17.95
N ALA A 39 -13.59 -3.78 18.48
CA ALA A 39 -14.24 -2.64 19.13
C ALA A 39 -14.72 -1.65 18.07
N VAL A 40 -16.04 -1.51 17.90
CA VAL A 40 -16.66 -0.66 16.86
C VAL A 40 -17.26 0.58 17.49
N VAL A 41 -16.81 1.76 17.06
CA VAL A 41 -17.27 3.06 17.54
C VAL A 41 -17.66 3.95 16.35
N ASP A 42 -18.76 4.67 16.47
CA ASP A 42 -19.18 5.68 15.49
C ASP A 42 -18.48 7.01 15.75
N VAL A 43 -18.00 7.67 14.69
CA VAL A 43 -17.22 8.90 14.77
C VAL A 43 -17.72 9.94 13.76
N ASP A 44 -17.43 11.21 14.02
CA ASP A 44 -17.69 12.29 13.08
C ASP A 44 -16.69 12.26 11.91
N PRO A 45 -17.11 12.10 10.64
CA PRO A 45 -16.24 12.12 9.47
C PRO A 45 -15.77 13.54 9.08
N ALA A 46 -16.23 14.60 9.70
CA ALA A 46 -15.98 15.96 9.27
C ALA A 46 -14.50 16.30 9.01
N PRO A 47 -13.51 15.90 9.84
CA PRO A 47 -12.10 16.19 9.55
C PRO A 47 -11.57 15.49 8.29
N PHE A 48 -12.08 14.30 7.99
CA PHE A 48 -11.75 13.57 6.77
C PHE A 48 -12.38 14.22 5.55
N HIS A 49 -13.66 14.58 5.64
CA HIS A 49 -14.39 15.26 4.58
C HIS A 49 -13.75 16.60 4.24
N GLU A 50 -13.31 17.38 5.24
CA GLU A 50 -12.59 18.63 5.02
C GLU A 50 -11.32 18.43 4.19
N ALA A 51 -10.55 17.37 4.48
CA ALA A 51 -9.40 17.03 3.66
C ALA A 51 -9.78 16.67 2.21
N GLY A 52 -10.88 15.94 2.03
CA GLY A 52 -11.42 15.59 0.70
C GLY A 52 -11.88 16.81 -0.10
N ASP A 53 -12.49 17.78 0.56
CA ASP A 53 -12.99 19.01 -0.07
C ASP A 53 -11.85 19.86 -0.67
N LEU A 54 -10.62 19.74 -0.18
CA LEU A 54 -9.46 20.41 -0.76
C LEU A 54 -9.11 19.87 -2.16
N LEU A 55 -9.51 18.65 -2.52
CA LEU A 55 -9.12 18.03 -3.78
C LEU A 55 -9.91 18.57 -4.99
N TYR A 56 -11.24 18.51 -4.96
CA TYR A 56 -12.09 18.90 -6.09
C TYR A 56 -12.80 20.24 -5.87
N GLY A 57 -13.05 20.63 -4.63
CA GLY A 57 -13.61 21.92 -4.26
C GLY A 57 -12.58 22.97 -3.89
N GLY A 58 -11.30 22.62 -3.92
CA GLY A 58 -10.19 23.48 -3.47
C GLY A 58 -9.07 23.62 -4.50
N SER A 59 -8.01 24.26 -4.07
CA SER A 59 -6.89 24.68 -4.91
C SER A 59 -6.00 23.54 -5.44
N TRP A 60 -6.21 22.28 -4.99
CA TRP A 60 -5.58 21.11 -5.63
C TRP A 60 -6.02 20.92 -7.09
N LEU A 61 -7.14 21.53 -7.48
CA LEU A 61 -7.56 21.57 -8.88
C LEU A 61 -6.55 22.32 -9.77
N ALA A 62 -5.84 23.31 -9.22
CA ALA A 62 -4.78 24.03 -9.93
C ALA A 62 -3.61 23.11 -10.34
N ASP A 63 -3.26 22.10 -9.54
CA ASP A 63 -2.24 21.10 -9.89
C ASP A 63 -2.65 20.30 -11.14
N ARG A 64 -3.91 19.86 -11.21
CA ARG A 64 -4.45 19.16 -12.39
C ARG A 64 -4.51 20.06 -13.62
N THR A 65 -4.90 21.32 -13.44
CA THR A 65 -4.89 22.30 -14.50
C THR A 65 -3.49 22.50 -15.04
N ALA A 66 -2.50 22.67 -14.17
CA ALA A 66 -1.09 22.80 -14.57
C ALA A 66 -0.59 21.57 -15.35
N ALA A 67 -0.89 20.36 -14.87
CA ALA A 67 -0.50 19.12 -15.54
C ALA A 67 -1.16 18.95 -16.94
N LEU A 68 -2.39 19.43 -17.11
CA LEU A 68 -3.16 19.31 -18.35
C LEU A 68 -3.16 20.58 -19.21
N ALA A 69 -2.43 21.64 -18.81
CA ALA A 69 -2.38 22.90 -19.53
C ALA A 69 -2.05 22.77 -21.03
N PRO A 70 -1.07 21.95 -21.47
CA PRO A 70 -0.79 21.75 -22.89
C PRO A 70 -1.98 21.15 -23.65
N LEU A 71 -2.71 20.25 -23.02
CA LEU A 71 -3.90 19.62 -23.61
C LEU A 71 -5.05 20.62 -23.74
N LEU A 72 -5.30 21.41 -22.72
CA LEU A 72 -6.34 22.44 -22.71
C LEU A 72 -6.07 23.54 -23.74
N ALA A 73 -4.82 23.92 -23.96
CA ALA A 73 -4.44 24.94 -24.94
C ALA A 73 -4.64 24.50 -26.39
N GLY A 74 -4.64 23.19 -26.66
CA GLY A 74 -4.81 22.61 -27.99
C GLY A 74 -6.27 22.34 -28.39
N GLU A 75 -7.25 22.66 -27.56
CA GLU A 75 -8.67 22.33 -27.80
C GLU A 75 -8.85 20.88 -28.30
N PRO A 76 -8.46 19.88 -27.50
CA PRO A 76 -8.39 18.50 -27.97
C PRO A 76 -9.78 17.98 -28.35
N ALA A 77 -9.91 17.50 -29.58
CA ALA A 77 -11.09 16.80 -30.02
C ALA A 77 -11.32 15.55 -29.16
N GLY A 78 -12.51 15.42 -28.56
CA GLY A 78 -12.86 14.26 -27.75
C GLY A 78 -12.66 14.40 -26.24
N LEU A 79 -12.23 15.53 -25.73
CA LEU A 79 -12.26 15.78 -24.28
C LEU A 79 -13.72 16.04 -23.84
N ASP A 80 -14.16 15.30 -22.83
CA ASP A 80 -15.49 15.50 -22.25
C ASP A 80 -15.64 16.94 -21.73
N PRO A 81 -16.71 17.66 -22.12
CA PRO A 81 -16.90 19.07 -21.75
C PRO A 81 -16.99 19.30 -20.25
N VAL A 82 -17.54 18.35 -19.49
CA VAL A 82 -17.62 18.45 -18.02
C VAL A 82 -16.24 18.36 -17.42
N VAL A 83 -15.41 17.40 -17.88
CA VAL A 83 -14.01 17.24 -17.44
C VAL A 83 -13.20 18.49 -17.80
N ALA A 84 -13.34 19.01 -19.04
CA ALA A 84 -12.67 20.24 -19.48
C ALA A 84 -13.00 21.42 -18.55
N SER A 85 -14.29 21.61 -18.26
CA SER A 85 -14.77 22.68 -17.37
C SER A 85 -14.24 22.55 -15.95
N VAL A 86 -14.26 21.33 -15.40
CA VAL A 86 -13.73 21.08 -14.04
C VAL A 86 -12.24 21.40 -13.99
N VAL A 87 -11.45 20.89 -14.94
CA VAL A 87 -10.00 21.11 -14.96
C VAL A 87 -9.67 22.60 -15.17
N ALA A 88 -10.35 23.28 -16.08
CA ALA A 88 -10.18 24.73 -16.32
C ALA A 88 -10.50 25.57 -15.07
N GLY A 89 -11.37 25.09 -14.19
CA GLY A 89 -11.71 25.73 -12.93
C GLY A 89 -10.50 25.96 -12.00
N GLY A 90 -9.40 25.22 -12.18
CA GLY A 90 -8.17 25.42 -11.42
C GLY A 90 -7.46 26.75 -11.70
N LEU A 91 -7.74 27.38 -12.86
CA LEU A 91 -7.21 28.72 -13.19
C LEU A 91 -7.74 29.83 -12.25
N ALA A 92 -8.84 29.59 -11.55
CA ALA A 92 -9.41 30.55 -10.60
C ALA A 92 -8.62 30.66 -9.28
N TYR A 93 -7.76 29.70 -8.99
CA TYR A 93 -6.98 29.69 -7.74
C TYR A 93 -5.65 30.41 -7.90
N SER A 94 -5.36 31.29 -6.95
CA SER A 94 -4.07 31.97 -6.83
C SER A 94 -3.02 31.10 -6.14
N GLY A 95 -1.74 31.47 -6.25
CA GLY A 95 -0.68 30.84 -5.47
C GLY A 95 -0.92 30.93 -3.96
N VAL A 96 -1.57 32.00 -3.47
CA VAL A 96 -1.92 32.16 -2.05
C VAL A 96 -2.94 31.08 -1.63
N ASP A 97 -3.93 30.81 -2.47
CA ASP A 97 -4.95 29.79 -2.20
C ASP A 97 -4.30 28.40 -2.12
N VAL A 98 -3.38 28.09 -3.04
CA VAL A 98 -2.63 26.82 -3.06
C VAL A 98 -1.84 26.64 -1.76
N PHE A 99 -1.06 27.62 -1.35
CA PHE A 99 -0.26 27.53 -0.12
C PHE A 99 -1.12 27.52 1.15
N THR A 100 -2.26 28.19 1.15
CA THR A 100 -3.21 28.16 2.27
C THR A 100 -3.80 26.77 2.43
N ALA A 101 -4.27 26.13 1.36
CA ALA A 101 -4.78 24.77 1.38
C ALA A 101 -3.71 23.75 1.79
N GLN A 102 -2.46 23.90 1.31
CA GLN A 102 -1.37 23.03 1.74
C GLN A 102 -1.07 23.14 3.25
N ARG A 103 -1.15 24.36 3.82
CA ARG A 103 -1.02 24.53 5.28
C ARG A 103 -2.18 23.84 6.01
N ARG A 104 -3.41 24.04 5.53
CA ARG A 104 -4.58 23.39 6.16
C ARG A 104 -4.47 21.86 6.11
N LEU A 105 -4.05 21.29 4.98
CA LEU A 105 -3.83 19.85 4.88
C LEU A 105 -2.77 19.33 5.87
N ARG A 106 -1.66 20.10 6.05
CA ARG A 106 -0.67 19.72 7.07
C ARG A 106 -1.24 19.72 8.49
N THR A 107 -2.07 20.72 8.81
CA THR A 107 -2.77 20.78 10.11
C THR A 107 -3.71 19.59 10.28
N LEU A 108 -4.55 19.29 9.29
CA LEU A 108 -5.46 18.13 9.30
C LEU A 108 -4.71 16.81 9.48
N ARG A 109 -3.59 16.63 8.78
CA ARG A 109 -2.75 15.45 8.95
C ARG A 109 -2.19 15.32 10.38
N ALA A 110 -1.81 16.41 11.01
CA ALA A 110 -1.33 16.43 12.39
C ALA A 110 -2.45 16.12 13.41
N GLU A 111 -3.61 16.71 13.21
CA GLU A 111 -4.82 16.43 14.01
C GLU A 111 -5.20 14.94 13.90
N LEU A 112 -5.29 14.42 12.68
CA LEU A 112 -5.62 13.03 12.40
C LEU A 112 -4.53 12.04 12.85
N ALA A 113 -3.26 12.43 12.88
CA ALA A 113 -2.21 11.60 13.46
C ALA A 113 -2.45 11.32 14.95
N GLY A 114 -3.05 12.28 15.68
CA GLY A 114 -3.54 12.08 17.03
C GLY A 114 -4.72 11.09 17.09
N TRP A 115 -5.69 11.29 16.20
CA TRP A 115 -6.87 10.46 16.10
C TRP A 115 -6.55 8.97 15.79
N TRP A 116 -5.56 8.70 14.92
CA TRP A 116 -5.10 7.35 14.61
C TRP A 116 -4.43 6.61 15.78
N ARG A 117 -4.06 7.29 16.87
CA ARG A 117 -3.58 6.60 18.08
C ARG A 117 -4.68 5.85 18.81
N ASP A 118 -5.93 6.29 18.65
CA ASP A 118 -7.10 5.71 19.31
C ASP A 118 -7.90 4.78 18.41
N HIS A 119 -7.60 4.78 17.07
CA HIS A 119 -8.31 4.00 16.06
C HIS A 119 -7.32 3.34 15.11
N ASP A 120 -7.53 2.06 14.83
CA ASP A 120 -6.64 1.29 13.95
C ASP A 120 -7.08 1.40 12.49
N VAL A 121 -8.38 1.46 12.24
CA VAL A 121 -9.00 1.63 10.92
C VAL A 121 -10.26 2.49 10.99
N LEU A 122 -10.61 3.07 9.83
CA LEU A 122 -11.86 3.75 9.57
C LEU A 122 -12.65 2.98 8.50
N VAL A 123 -13.90 2.67 8.78
CA VAL A 123 -14.83 2.03 7.83
C VAL A 123 -15.90 3.04 7.46
N VAL A 124 -16.09 3.22 6.16
CA VAL A 124 -17.11 4.13 5.60
C VAL A 124 -17.89 3.41 4.50
N SER A 125 -19.11 3.84 4.23
CA SER A 125 -19.78 3.43 2.98
C SER A 125 -18.97 3.92 1.78
N THR A 126 -18.69 3.05 0.81
CA THR A 126 -17.91 3.43 -0.38
C THR A 126 -18.61 4.53 -1.17
N VAL A 127 -19.91 4.39 -1.38
CA VAL A 127 -20.78 5.40 -1.98
C VAL A 127 -22.04 5.55 -1.13
N LEU A 128 -22.51 6.78 -0.96
CA LEU A 128 -23.71 7.06 -0.17
C LEU A 128 -24.99 6.80 -0.96
N HIS A 129 -24.92 6.89 -2.27
CA HIS A 129 -26.04 6.73 -3.18
C HIS A 129 -25.52 6.30 -4.57
N VAL A 130 -26.22 5.38 -5.21
CA VAL A 130 -25.97 5.02 -6.62
C VAL A 130 -26.89 5.85 -7.48
N PRO A 131 -26.39 6.88 -8.19
CA PRO A 131 -27.25 7.78 -8.95
C PRO A 131 -27.81 7.10 -10.21
N SER A 132 -29.01 7.49 -10.59
CA SER A 132 -29.57 7.16 -11.90
C SER A 132 -28.86 7.94 -13.02
N LEU A 133 -28.97 7.45 -14.26
CA LEU A 133 -28.44 8.17 -15.42
C LEU A 133 -29.08 9.57 -15.56
N ALA A 134 -30.35 9.74 -15.16
CA ALA A 134 -31.05 11.01 -15.19
C ALA A 134 -30.46 12.01 -14.19
N GLU A 135 -30.13 11.58 -12.98
CA GLU A 135 -29.45 12.41 -11.96
C GLU A 135 -28.07 12.85 -12.45
N VAL A 136 -27.30 11.91 -13.02
CA VAL A 136 -25.97 12.24 -13.60
C VAL A 136 -26.10 13.23 -14.73
N ALA A 137 -27.09 13.08 -15.61
CA ALA A 137 -27.31 13.99 -16.72
C ALA A 137 -27.77 15.39 -16.27
N ALA A 138 -28.55 15.47 -15.18
CA ALA A 138 -29.03 16.73 -14.62
C ALA A 138 -27.92 17.58 -13.99
N ASP A 139 -27.03 16.97 -13.22
CA ASP A 139 -25.85 17.64 -12.66
C ASP A 139 -24.68 16.65 -12.53
N PRO A 140 -23.90 16.46 -13.60
CA PRO A 140 -22.80 15.51 -13.62
C PRO A 140 -21.69 15.86 -12.62
N ARG A 141 -21.46 17.14 -12.32
CA ARG A 141 -20.42 17.57 -11.40
C ARG A 141 -20.80 17.28 -9.94
N ALA A 142 -21.96 17.73 -9.50
CA ALA A 142 -22.40 17.50 -8.12
C ALA A 142 -22.56 16.01 -7.83
N THR A 143 -23.09 15.24 -8.78
CA THR A 143 -23.26 13.80 -8.65
C THR A 143 -21.91 13.09 -8.48
N ASN A 144 -20.90 13.42 -9.29
CA ASN A 144 -19.57 12.82 -9.15
C ASN A 144 -18.86 13.23 -7.86
N VAL A 145 -19.02 14.47 -7.40
CA VAL A 145 -18.47 14.91 -6.11
C VAL A 145 -19.11 14.12 -4.96
N ALA A 146 -20.42 13.91 -5.01
CA ALA A 146 -21.14 13.13 -3.99
C ALA A 146 -20.69 11.66 -3.95
N LEU A 147 -20.42 11.03 -5.11
CA LEU A 147 -19.89 9.66 -5.18
C LEU A 147 -18.53 9.52 -4.49
N GLY A 148 -17.68 10.53 -4.59
CA GLY A 148 -16.35 10.51 -3.97
C GLY A 148 -16.30 10.92 -2.50
N ARG A 149 -17.41 11.35 -1.90
CA ARG A 149 -17.44 12.00 -0.58
C ARG A 149 -16.66 11.27 0.50
N ASN A 150 -16.82 9.95 0.57
CA ASN A 150 -16.23 9.11 1.61
C ASN A 150 -14.84 8.54 1.26
N THR A 151 -14.32 8.77 0.05
CA THR A 151 -13.07 8.15 -0.40
C THR A 151 -12.03 9.16 -0.89
N THR A 152 -12.45 10.34 -1.30
CA THR A 152 -11.59 11.37 -1.89
C THR A 152 -10.46 11.82 -0.96
N PHE A 153 -10.71 11.89 0.34
CA PHE A 153 -9.72 12.27 1.34
C PHE A 153 -8.55 11.30 1.48
N ALA A 154 -8.77 10.03 1.11
CA ALA A 154 -7.72 9.01 1.21
C ALA A 154 -6.45 9.41 0.45
N ASN A 155 -6.59 10.01 -0.73
CA ASN A 155 -5.48 10.48 -1.56
C ASN A 155 -4.68 11.58 -0.87
N LEU A 156 -5.35 12.62 -0.38
CA LEU A 156 -4.66 13.76 0.26
C LEU A 156 -4.10 13.40 1.63
N LEU A 157 -4.72 12.48 2.35
CA LEU A 157 -4.24 12.04 3.66
C LEU A 157 -3.19 10.91 3.56
N GLY A 158 -3.00 10.32 2.37
CA GLY A 158 -2.04 9.23 2.15
C GLY A 158 -2.45 7.96 2.88
N LEU A 159 -3.75 7.62 2.87
CA LEU A 159 -4.27 6.43 3.54
C LEU A 159 -4.19 5.20 2.63
N ALA A 160 -3.95 4.04 3.23
CA ALA A 160 -4.24 2.75 2.62
C ALA A 160 -5.75 2.52 2.62
N ALA A 161 -6.29 1.92 1.56
CA ALA A 161 -7.72 1.67 1.45
C ALA A 161 -8.01 0.35 0.71
N ILE A 162 -9.03 -0.37 1.19
CA ILE A 162 -9.59 -1.56 0.53
C ILE A 162 -11.11 -1.38 0.48
N ALA A 163 -11.67 -1.44 -0.73
CA ALA A 163 -13.12 -1.47 -0.93
C ALA A 163 -13.61 -2.92 -0.92
N VAL A 164 -14.65 -3.18 -0.13
CA VAL A 164 -15.28 -4.50 0.01
C VAL A 164 -16.73 -4.39 -0.41
N PRO A 165 -17.20 -5.18 -1.39
CA PRO A 165 -18.61 -5.23 -1.75
C PRO A 165 -19.47 -5.67 -0.56
N ASP A 166 -20.67 -5.13 -0.43
CA ASP A 166 -21.65 -5.67 0.50
C ASP A 166 -22.23 -6.96 -0.10
N PRO A 167 -22.05 -8.12 0.54
CA PRO A 167 -22.59 -9.39 0.02
C PRO A 167 -24.13 -9.43 0.04
N THR A 168 -24.78 -8.50 0.73
CA THR A 168 -26.25 -8.49 0.93
C THR A 168 -26.97 -7.42 0.12
N GLY A 169 -26.23 -6.51 -0.57
CA GLY A 169 -26.85 -5.40 -1.27
C GLY A 169 -25.96 -4.79 -2.37
N PRO A 170 -26.47 -3.77 -3.07
CA PRO A 170 -25.74 -3.12 -4.17
C PRO A 170 -24.65 -2.15 -3.69
N GLY A 171 -24.42 -2.08 -2.40
CA GLY A 171 -23.44 -1.19 -1.77
C GLY A 171 -22.09 -1.85 -1.52
N GLY A 172 -21.30 -1.17 -0.71
CA GLY A 172 -20.02 -1.66 -0.22
C GLY A 172 -19.44 -0.68 0.79
N VAL A 173 -18.45 -1.15 1.50
CA VAL A 173 -17.69 -0.31 2.44
C VAL A 173 -16.25 -0.17 2.00
N THR A 174 -15.65 0.93 2.34
CA THR A 174 -14.21 1.14 2.21
C THR A 174 -13.58 1.15 3.60
N VAL A 175 -12.60 0.28 3.78
CA VAL A 175 -11.77 0.21 4.98
C VAL A 175 -10.52 1.02 4.73
N LEU A 176 -10.23 1.99 5.59
CA LEU A 176 -9.10 2.91 5.46
C LEU A 176 -8.22 2.87 6.71
N GLY A 177 -6.94 3.14 6.53
CA GLY A 177 -6.00 3.29 7.64
C GLY A 177 -4.74 4.04 7.19
N PRO A 178 -3.87 4.44 8.13
CA PRO A 178 -2.55 4.98 7.76
C PRO A 178 -1.80 4.02 6.83
N ALA A 179 -0.94 4.54 5.95
CA ALA A 179 -0.20 3.73 4.98
C ALA A 179 0.59 2.57 5.63
N GLY A 180 1.06 2.74 6.87
CA GLY A 180 1.72 1.70 7.65
C GLY A 180 0.79 0.63 8.24
N HIS A 181 -0.53 0.78 8.15
CA HIS A 181 -1.54 -0.09 8.77
C HIS A 181 -2.25 -1.01 7.77
N LEU A 182 -1.67 -1.27 6.60
CA LEU A 182 -2.30 -2.09 5.56
C LEU A 182 -2.71 -3.48 6.08
N GLY A 183 -1.95 -4.08 7.00
CA GLY A 183 -2.31 -5.34 7.64
C GLY A 183 -3.61 -5.27 8.46
N ALA A 184 -3.84 -4.16 9.18
CA ALA A 184 -5.09 -3.93 9.89
C ALA A 184 -6.25 -3.67 8.92
N VAL A 185 -6.01 -2.87 7.87
CA VAL A 185 -7.00 -2.60 6.80
C VAL A 185 -7.44 -3.90 6.13
N ALA A 186 -6.50 -4.79 5.79
CA ALA A 186 -6.79 -6.08 5.19
C ALA A 186 -7.54 -7.03 6.13
N ALA A 187 -7.16 -7.09 7.41
CA ALA A 187 -7.84 -7.94 8.40
C ALA A 187 -9.31 -7.51 8.59
N ILE A 188 -9.58 -6.21 8.66
CA ILE A 188 -10.94 -5.70 8.77
C ILE A 188 -11.72 -5.91 7.46
N ALA A 189 -11.10 -5.71 6.31
CA ALA A 189 -11.72 -5.99 5.02
C ALA A 189 -12.19 -7.45 4.90
N ALA A 190 -11.38 -8.39 5.35
CA ALA A 190 -11.74 -9.81 5.42
C ALA A 190 -12.91 -10.07 6.38
N SER A 191 -12.87 -9.51 7.57
CA SER A 191 -13.97 -9.63 8.53
C SER A 191 -15.29 -9.07 7.97
N VAL A 192 -15.23 -7.99 7.17
CA VAL A 192 -16.38 -7.45 6.44
C VAL A 192 -16.86 -8.40 5.35
N ALA A 193 -15.95 -8.97 4.57
CA ALA A 193 -16.29 -9.93 3.51
C ALA A 193 -16.85 -11.26 4.06
N GLY A 194 -16.64 -11.54 5.35
CA GLY A 194 -16.95 -12.85 5.94
C GLY A 194 -15.95 -13.92 5.49
N GLU A 195 -14.76 -13.52 5.10
CA GLU A 195 -13.68 -14.38 4.68
C GLU A 195 -12.71 -14.62 5.83
N ASP A 196 -12.32 -15.87 6.03
CA ASP A 196 -11.22 -16.21 6.92
C ASP A 196 -9.91 -16.10 6.12
N LEU A 197 -9.20 -14.99 6.27
CA LEU A 197 -7.91 -14.81 5.63
C LEU A 197 -6.82 -15.75 6.21
N ALA A 198 -7.10 -16.47 7.28
CA ALA A 198 -6.19 -17.49 7.78
C ALA A 198 -6.08 -18.70 6.84
N GLY A 199 -6.98 -18.85 5.87
CA GLY A 199 -7.07 -20.01 4.98
C GLY A 199 -7.03 -19.75 3.48
N GLY A 200 -7.07 -18.52 2.98
CA GLY A 200 -7.26 -18.32 1.55
C GLY A 200 -6.86 -16.97 0.97
N ALA A 201 -6.12 -17.07 -0.08
CA ALA A 201 -6.14 -16.21 -1.28
C ALA A 201 -5.71 -14.73 -1.22
N LEU A 202 -4.97 -14.28 -0.24
CA LEU A 202 -3.87 -13.36 -0.53
C LEU A 202 -2.65 -14.27 -0.73
N GLY A 203 -2.44 -14.74 -1.94
CA GLY A 203 -1.51 -15.80 -2.28
C GLY A 203 -0.24 -15.76 -1.43
N GLU A 204 0.04 -16.86 -0.72
CA GLU A 204 1.25 -17.13 0.09
C GLU A 204 1.69 -16.06 1.12
N ALA A 205 0.79 -15.19 1.61
CA ALA A 205 1.08 -14.16 2.61
C ALA A 205 1.09 -14.70 4.06
N GLY A 206 1.32 -15.97 4.25
CA GLY A 206 1.42 -16.64 5.55
C GLY A 206 2.86 -16.82 6.05
N ARG A 207 3.82 -16.08 5.48
CA ARG A 207 5.19 -16.06 6.03
C ARG A 207 5.41 -14.85 6.92
N PRO A 208 6.15 -14.99 8.04
CA PRO A 208 6.52 -13.86 8.89
C PRO A 208 7.06 -12.72 8.03
N GLY A 209 6.60 -11.49 8.29
CA GLY A 209 6.95 -10.33 7.49
C GLY A 209 8.44 -10.14 7.34
N GLY A 210 8.96 -10.35 6.13
CA GLY A 210 10.37 -10.23 5.82
C GLY A 210 10.65 -10.45 4.34
N HIS A 211 11.86 -10.11 3.94
CA HIS A 211 12.36 -10.30 2.58
C HIS A 211 13.12 -11.61 2.49
N PRO A 212 12.76 -12.53 1.57
CA PRO A 212 13.56 -13.72 1.33
C PRO A 212 14.87 -13.31 0.63
N VAL A 213 15.98 -13.64 1.26
CA VAL A 213 17.33 -13.37 0.75
C VAL A 213 18.05 -14.70 0.54
N ALA A 214 18.35 -15.03 -0.69
CA ALA A 214 19.17 -16.18 -1.03
C ALA A 214 20.65 -15.83 -0.88
N VAL A 215 21.37 -16.60 -0.08
CA VAL A 215 22.79 -16.41 0.15
C VAL A 215 23.60 -17.63 -0.24
N VAL A 216 24.87 -17.40 -0.59
CA VAL A 216 25.84 -18.43 -0.98
C VAL A 216 27.13 -18.29 -0.20
N GLY A 217 27.88 -19.38 -0.07
CA GLY A 217 29.26 -19.43 0.43
C GLY A 217 29.42 -18.86 1.83
N ALA A 218 30.08 -17.71 2.01
CA ALA A 218 30.48 -17.20 3.32
C ALA A 218 29.31 -16.83 4.26
N HIS A 219 28.10 -16.63 3.75
CA HIS A 219 26.91 -16.34 4.52
C HIS A 219 26.07 -17.57 4.90
N LEU A 220 26.39 -18.76 4.35
CA LEU A 220 25.72 -20.01 4.73
C LEU A 220 25.90 -20.28 6.23
N GLN A 221 25.00 -21.03 6.81
CA GLN A 221 25.05 -21.40 8.23
C GLN A 221 26.39 -22.07 8.59
N GLY A 222 27.01 -21.59 9.65
CA GLY A 222 28.33 -22.05 10.07
C GLY A 222 29.50 -21.43 9.31
N GLN A 223 29.28 -20.58 8.32
CA GLN A 223 30.33 -19.86 7.61
C GLN A 223 30.62 -18.48 8.23
N PRO A 224 31.80 -17.89 7.96
CA PRO A 224 32.29 -16.71 8.67
C PRO A 224 31.41 -15.47 8.68
N LEU A 225 30.55 -15.27 7.64
CA LEU A 225 29.66 -14.10 7.52
C LEU A 225 28.20 -14.41 7.88
N ASN A 226 27.89 -15.62 8.34
CA ASN A 226 26.52 -15.97 8.73
C ASN A 226 25.97 -15.07 9.85
N HIS A 227 26.83 -14.63 10.75
CA HIS A 227 26.47 -13.71 11.83
C HIS A 227 25.85 -12.39 11.28
N GLU A 228 26.22 -11.96 10.07
CA GLU A 228 25.63 -10.77 9.45
C GLU A 228 24.13 -10.92 9.16
N LEU A 229 23.62 -12.13 9.07
CA LEU A 229 22.19 -12.42 8.94
C LEU A 229 21.54 -12.60 10.32
N VAL A 230 22.16 -13.43 11.16
CA VAL A 230 21.62 -13.80 12.49
C VAL A 230 21.54 -12.59 13.41
N ASP A 231 22.58 -11.75 13.48
CA ASP A 231 22.63 -10.54 14.32
C ASP A 231 21.60 -9.47 13.89
N ARG A 232 21.06 -9.61 12.67
CA ARG A 232 19.99 -8.75 12.12
C ARG A 232 18.60 -9.40 12.16
N GLY A 233 18.44 -10.42 13.00
CA GLY A 233 17.17 -11.12 13.17
C GLY A 233 16.77 -12.02 12.00
N GLY A 234 17.71 -12.40 11.14
CA GLY A 234 17.47 -13.31 10.03
C GLY A 234 17.07 -14.70 10.50
N GLU A 235 16.04 -15.26 9.90
CA GLU A 235 15.56 -16.62 10.12
C GLU A 235 15.80 -17.49 8.89
N LEU A 236 16.44 -18.66 9.07
CA LEU A 236 16.66 -19.62 7.99
C LEU A 236 15.32 -20.27 7.59
N VAL A 237 14.90 -20.04 6.35
CA VAL A 237 13.63 -20.55 5.80
C VAL A 237 13.82 -21.90 5.10
N SER A 238 14.81 -21.98 4.20
CA SER A 238 15.04 -23.18 3.42
C SER A 238 16.49 -23.33 2.97
N ARG A 239 16.84 -24.57 2.62
CA ARG A 239 18.09 -24.91 1.93
C ARG A 239 17.72 -25.53 0.59
N THR A 240 18.29 -25.00 -0.46
CA THR A 240 18.04 -25.46 -1.83
C THR A 240 19.27 -25.25 -2.70
N THR A 241 19.09 -25.32 -4.00
CA THR A 241 20.14 -24.97 -4.99
C THR A 241 19.60 -23.93 -5.97
N THR A 242 20.50 -23.24 -6.66
CA THR A 242 20.10 -22.43 -7.81
C THR A 242 19.69 -23.32 -8.98
N ALA A 243 18.98 -22.77 -9.95
CA ALA A 243 18.90 -23.35 -11.29
C ALA A 243 20.32 -23.63 -11.85
N PRO A 244 20.52 -24.60 -12.76
CA PRO A 244 21.86 -25.02 -13.23
C PRO A 244 22.50 -24.04 -14.22
N CYS A 245 22.14 -22.77 -14.17
CA CYS A 245 22.64 -21.71 -15.03
C CYS A 245 23.54 -20.68 -14.29
N TYR A 246 24.17 -21.10 -13.19
CA TYR A 246 25.04 -20.23 -12.41
C TYR A 246 26.45 -20.79 -12.29
N ARG A 247 27.41 -19.87 -12.04
CA ARG A 247 28.78 -20.18 -11.63
C ARG A 247 29.12 -19.41 -10.37
N LEU A 248 29.91 -20.06 -9.50
CA LEU A 248 30.41 -19.46 -8.29
C LEU A 248 31.90 -19.15 -8.47
N TYR A 249 32.25 -17.88 -8.30
CA TYR A 249 33.63 -17.40 -8.41
C TYR A 249 34.15 -17.00 -7.05
N ARG A 250 35.43 -17.20 -6.83
CA ARG A 250 36.14 -16.66 -5.70
C ARG A 250 36.63 -15.26 -6.04
N LEU A 251 36.26 -14.28 -5.23
CA LEU A 251 36.78 -12.92 -5.36
C LEU A 251 38.15 -12.80 -4.66
N ASP A 252 39.02 -11.99 -5.23
CA ASP A 252 40.28 -11.61 -4.59
C ASP A 252 40.00 -10.68 -3.41
N GLY A 253 40.78 -10.84 -2.33
CA GLY A 253 40.61 -10.09 -1.08
C GLY A 253 40.20 -11.01 0.09
N GLY A 254 40.13 -10.47 1.28
CA GLY A 254 39.77 -11.21 2.48
C GLY A 254 40.89 -11.28 3.50
N PRO A 255 40.83 -12.02 4.62
CA PRO A 255 39.70 -12.85 5.08
C PRO A 255 38.49 -12.04 5.57
N PRO A 256 37.28 -12.59 5.50
CA PRO A 256 36.93 -13.86 4.90
C PRO A 256 36.81 -13.76 3.37
N LEU A 257 37.05 -14.89 2.70
CA LEU A 257 36.88 -15.00 1.25
C LEU A 257 35.38 -14.85 0.89
N ARG A 258 35.11 -13.99 -0.08
CA ARG A 258 33.72 -13.73 -0.54
C ARG A 258 33.54 -14.37 -1.92
N PRO A 259 32.53 -15.22 -2.11
CA PRO A 259 32.18 -15.71 -3.43
C PRO A 259 31.29 -14.70 -4.16
N ALA A 260 31.33 -14.76 -5.51
CA ALA A 260 30.38 -14.08 -6.40
C ALA A 260 29.61 -15.11 -7.21
N LEU A 261 28.31 -14.96 -7.25
CA LEU A 261 27.41 -15.78 -8.06
C LEU A 261 27.12 -15.04 -9.38
N GLU A 262 27.32 -15.70 -10.50
CA GLU A 262 27.05 -15.13 -11.82
C GLU A 262 26.13 -16.05 -12.62
N ARG A 263 25.10 -15.47 -13.24
CA ARG A 263 24.26 -16.19 -14.20
C ARG A 263 24.98 -16.28 -15.55
N VAL A 264 25.12 -17.48 -16.06
CA VAL A 264 25.84 -17.74 -17.32
C VAL A 264 24.89 -18.28 -18.41
N SER A 265 25.12 -17.89 -19.66
CA SER A 265 24.36 -18.37 -20.82
C SER A 265 24.82 -19.75 -21.36
N GLY A 266 25.86 -20.31 -20.75
CA GLY A 266 26.44 -21.60 -21.13
C GLY A 266 26.40 -22.63 -20.03
N ALA A 267 27.37 -23.56 -19.99
CA ALA A 267 27.46 -24.58 -18.96
C ALA A 267 27.65 -23.96 -17.55
N GLY A 268 26.57 -23.91 -16.78
CA GLY A 268 26.54 -23.59 -15.39
C GLY A 268 26.39 -24.83 -14.52
N ALA A 269 26.19 -24.62 -13.21
CA ALA A 269 25.91 -25.65 -12.23
C ALA A 269 24.83 -25.17 -11.25
N ALA A 270 24.17 -26.10 -10.58
CA ALA A 270 23.35 -25.81 -9.42
C ALA A 270 24.28 -25.52 -8.24
N ILE A 271 24.10 -24.37 -7.62
CA ILE A 271 24.93 -23.89 -6.50
C ILE A 271 24.09 -23.96 -5.21
N GLU A 272 24.65 -24.48 -4.14
CA GLU A 272 24.00 -24.54 -2.84
C GLU A 272 23.69 -23.12 -2.33
N VAL A 273 22.45 -22.91 -1.90
CA VAL A 273 21.96 -21.67 -1.33
C VAL A 273 21.12 -21.91 -0.08
N GLU A 274 21.15 -20.95 0.81
CA GLU A 274 20.22 -20.85 1.92
C GLU A 274 19.34 -19.62 1.70
N VAL A 275 18.03 -19.77 1.93
CA VAL A 275 17.07 -18.66 1.90
C VAL A 275 16.78 -18.24 3.33
N TRP A 276 17.07 -17.00 3.62
CA TRP A 276 16.90 -16.37 4.92
C TRP A 276 15.82 -15.30 4.82
N MET A 277 14.97 -15.20 5.84
CA MET A 277 13.98 -14.14 5.95
C MET A 277 14.57 -13.00 6.80
N LEU A 278 14.57 -11.79 6.25
CA LEU A 278 15.04 -10.57 6.93
C LEU A 278 13.94 -9.52 6.92
N ASP A 279 13.78 -8.77 7.99
CA ASP A 279 12.94 -7.58 8.01
C ASP A 279 13.55 -6.44 7.16
N ASP A 280 12.83 -5.33 7.01
CA ASP A 280 13.29 -4.15 6.23
C ASP A 280 14.64 -3.62 6.71
N ALA A 281 14.86 -3.60 8.03
CA ALA A 281 16.08 -3.08 8.63
C ALA A 281 17.26 -4.03 8.41
N GLY A 282 17.03 -5.33 8.57
CA GLY A 282 18.00 -6.40 8.34
C GLY A 282 18.41 -6.45 6.87
N LEU A 283 17.45 -6.42 5.95
CA LEU A 283 17.74 -6.35 4.51
C LEU A 283 18.53 -5.08 4.16
N GLY A 284 18.12 -3.92 4.66
CA GLY A 284 18.81 -2.66 4.42
C GLY A 284 20.27 -2.69 4.91
N ALA A 285 20.53 -3.31 6.06
CA ALA A 285 21.88 -3.47 6.61
C ALA A 285 22.73 -4.44 5.78
N VAL A 286 22.15 -5.56 5.30
CA VAL A 286 22.84 -6.50 4.39
C VAL A 286 23.18 -5.82 3.07
N VAL A 287 22.23 -5.11 2.44
CA VAL A 287 22.43 -4.36 1.20
C VAL A 287 23.55 -3.32 1.35
N GLY A 288 23.52 -2.57 2.47
CA GLY A 288 24.55 -1.58 2.78
C GLY A 288 25.93 -2.16 3.03
N GLY A 289 26.03 -3.46 3.43
CA GLY A 289 27.27 -4.19 3.64
C GLY A 289 27.87 -4.81 2.37
N VAL A 290 27.17 -4.81 1.25
CA VAL A 290 27.64 -5.40 -0.02
C VAL A 290 28.75 -4.55 -0.61
N ALA A 291 29.97 -5.10 -0.60
CA ALA A 291 31.15 -4.41 -1.14
C ALA A 291 31.29 -4.63 -2.65
N ARG A 292 31.80 -3.64 -3.37
CA ARG A 292 32.15 -3.78 -4.79
C ARG A 292 33.19 -4.90 -4.97
N PRO A 293 33.13 -5.70 -6.05
CA PRO A 293 32.24 -5.57 -7.26
C PRO A 293 30.89 -6.29 -7.12
N LEU A 294 30.53 -6.77 -5.92
CA LEU A 294 29.27 -7.46 -5.71
C LEU A 294 28.05 -6.52 -5.86
N GLY A 295 26.92 -7.08 -6.25
CA GLY A 295 25.63 -6.42 -6.28
C GLY A 295 24.54 -7.38 -5.79
N ILE A 296 23.37 -6.84 -5.53
CA ILE A 296 22.17 -7.62 -5.23
C ILE A 296 21.30 -7.70 -6.47
N GLY A 297 20.80 -8.89 -6.75
CA GLY A 297 19.93 -9.16 -7.88
C GLY A 297 18.99 -10.31 -7.58
N SER A 298 18.23 -10.74 -8.58
CA SER A 298 17.37 -11.92 -8.48
C SER A 298 18.14 -13.17 -8.83
N VAL A 299 17.89 -14.26 -8.10
CA VAL A 299 18.41 -15.59 -8.37
C VAL A 299 17.26 -16.55 -8.64
N GLU A 300 17.43 -17.40 -9.64
CA GLU A 300 16.47 -18.46 -9.97
C GLU A 300 16.86 -19.71 -9.18
N LEU A 301 15.94 -20.24 -8.39
CA LEU A 301 16.15 -21.44 -7.59
C LEU A 301 15.71 -22.68 -8.38
N ALA A 302 16.10 -23.85 -7.88
CA ALA A 302 15.79 -25.13 -8.55
C ALA A 302 14.29 -25.49 -8.46
N ASP A 303 13.59 -24.92 -7.47
CA ASP A 303 12.18 -25.13 -7.19
C ASP A 303 11.27 -23.97 -7.66
N GLY A 304 11.81 -22.98 -8.36
CA GLY A 304 11.11 -21.85 -9.00
C GLY A 304 11.17 -20.56 -8.23
#